data_fe258da267ca88565a446c80a5eefdbb
#
_entry.id   fe258da267ca88565a446c80a5eefdbb
#
_cell.length_a   1.000
_cell.length_b   1.000
_cell.length_c   1.000
_cell.angle_alpha   90.00
_cell.angle_beta   90.00
_cell.angle_gamma   90.00
#
_symmetry.space_group_name_H-M   'P 1'
#
loop_
_entity.id
_entity.type
_entity.pdbx_description
1 polymer ?
#
loop_
_entity_poly.entity_id
_entity_poly.type
_entity_poly.pdbx_seq_one_letter_code
_entity_poly.pdbx_strand_id
1 'polypeptide(L)'
;MRTSSWKYQQFGILLTCFCIYLIPFKKMEPCSCDTFVALPPATAGNRIIFGKNSDRLCDEVQEVVYFPAAVHDNLREHLQCTYIEIDQVPETYAVVLSRPSWLWGAEMGANEHGVCIGNEAVWGREEVCDEEALLGMDLVRLGLERADTAEKALNVIVDLLEKYGQGGNCSEGRMVFSYHNSFLIADRKEAWILETAGKYWAAEKVQEGIRNISNQLSITTKIDREHPDMRNYAKRKGWWDGKKEFDFAAAYSYLDTAKMMISPGRYCEGYKLLNKHKGNITFEAMMDILRDKPSGINMEGEFLTTASMVSILPQDSSLPCIHFFTGTPDPERSVFKPFIFVPNIPQLLDTSSPTFGHEDPVKKKPRFQFKPDRRHPLYQKHQQALEVIDKKEEKAKTLLDNMKKLEKDLFKEMESILQNKHLDVDKIVNLFPQCAKDEIRIYKSNISP
;
A
#
# COMPACT_ATOMS: atom_id res chain seq x y z
N MET A 1 -70.81 46.73 -42.94
CA MET A 1 -71.73 46.08 -42.01
C MET A 1 -71.20 44.73 -41.58
N ARG A 2 -71.15 44.54 -40.29
CA ARG A 2 -70.77 43.31 -39.55
C ARG A 2 -69.31 42.86 -39.62
N THR A 3 -68.59 43.29 -38.59
CA THR A 3 -67.39 42.81 -38.00
C THR A 3 -67.57 41.44 -37.34
N SER A 4 -66.71 40.49 -37.62
CA SER A 4 -66.52 39.26 -36.83
C SER A 4 -65.10 39.17 -36.31
N SER A 5 -65.01 39.26 -34.96
CA SER A 5 -63.81 39.17 -34.19
C SER A 5 -63.37 37.70 -34.07
N TRP A 6 -62.10 37.43 -34.37
CA TRP A 6 -61.49 36.14 -34.00
C TRP A 6 -60.65 36.33 -32.76
N LYS A 7 -60.98 35.53 -31.73
CA LYS A 7 -60.26 35.42 -30.46
C LYS A 7 -59.05 34.53 -30.68
N TYR A 8 -57.88 35.05 -30.42
CA TYR A 8 -56.64 34.22 -30.27
C TYR A 8 -56.63 33.62 -28.85
N GLN A 9 -56.63 32.29 -28.77
CA GLN A 9 -56.28 31.55 -27.56
C GLN A 9 -54.75 31.46 -27.53
N GLN A 10 -54.18 32.04 -26.47
CA GLN A 10 -52.78 31.86 -26.14
C GLN A 10 -52.61 30.49 -25.47
N PHE A 11 -51.85 29.57 -26.10
CA PHE A 11 -51.31 28.39 -25.46
C PHE A 11 -50.04 28.80 -24.69
N GLY A 12 -50.15 28.82 -23.37
CA GLY A 12 -48.99 28.99 -22.48
C GLY A 12 -48.15 27.72 -22.48
N ILE A 13 -46.95 27.79 -23.07
CA ILE A 13 -45.96 26.75 -22.90
C ILE A 13 -45.28 26.97 -21.56
N LEU A 14 -45.57 26.08 -20.59
CA LEU A 14 -44.81 25.98 -19.33
C LEU A 14 -43.39 25.47 -19.67
N LEU A 15 -42.44 26.37 -19.65
CA LEU A 15 -41.02 26.00 -19.59
C LEU A 15 -40.72 25.57 -18.13
N THR A 16 -40.74 24.26 -17.89
CA THR A 16 -40.17 23.71 -16.68
C THR A 16 -38.65 23.82 -16.76
N CYS A 17 -38.08 24.85 -16.13
CA CYS A 17 -36.67 24.91 -15.83
C CYS A 17 -36.27 23.72 -14.99
N PHE A 18 -35.65 22.72 -15.58
CA PHE A 18 -34.86 21.75 -14.86
C PHE A 18 -33.63 22.48 -14.32
N CYS A 19 -33.68 22.94 -13.07
CA CYS A 19 -32.47 23.22 -12.31
C CYS A 19 -31.71 21.91 -12.13
N ILE A 20 -30.76 21.65 -13.03
CA ILE A 20 -29.70 20.68 -12.77
C ILE A 20 -28.92 21.28 -11.60
N TYR A 21 -29.20 20.80 -10.40
CA TYR A 21 -28.30 20.97 -9.28
C TYR A 21 -26.97 20.34 -9.70
N LEU A 22 -26.02 21.18 -10.12
CA LEU A 22 -24.61 20.85 -10.10
C LEU A 22 -24.27 20.57 -8.64
N ILE A 23 -24.36 19.29 -8.24
CA ILE A 23 -23.72 18.83 -7.03
C ILE A 23 -22.26 19.22 -7.21
N PRO A 24 -21.68 20.08 -6.37
CA PRO A 24 -20.27 20.39 -6.50
C PRO A 24 -19.55 19.05 -6.37
N PHE A 25 -18.78 18.69 -7.39
CA PHE A 25 -17.84 17.56 -7.29
C PHE A 25 -17.02 17.82 -6.03
N LYS A 26 -17.36 17.09 -4.98
CA LYS A 26 -16.54 17.04 -3.78
C LYS A 26 -15.20 16.50 -4.26
N LYS A 27 -14.21 17.38 -4.32
CA LYS A 27 -12.86 17.02 -4.72
C LYS A 27 -12.49 15.84 -3.82
N MET A 28 -12.44 14.63 -4.38
CA MET A 28 -12.04 13.44 -3.60
C MET A 28 -10.71 13.81 -2.96
N GLU A 29 -10.66 13.75 -1.64
CA GLU A 29 -9.38 13.89 -0.96
C GLU A 29 -8.50 12.74 -1.44
N PRO A 30 -7.23 13.00 -1.77
CA PRO A 30 -6.39 11.98 -2.37
C PRO A 30 -6.29 10.78 -1.41
N CYS A 31 -6.40 9.57 -1.98
CA CYS A 31 -5.99 8.32 -1.37
C CYS A 31 -4.73 8.54 -0.56
N SER A 32 -4.71 8.13 0.67
CA SER A 32 -3.59 8.38 1.53
C SER A 32 -2.92 7.06 1.86
N CYS A 33 -1.66 6.90 1.47
CA CYS A 33 -0.78 5.85 1.96
C CYS A 33 0.49 6.51 2.45
N ASP A 34 1.17 5.88 3.38
CA ASP A 34 2.44 6.38 3.90
C ASP A 34 3.40 5.20 4.09
N THR A 35 4.62 5.32 3.53
CA THR A 35 5.68 4.34 3.73
C THR A 35 6.91 4.99 4.34
N PHE A 36 7.53 4.30 5.27
CA PHE A 36 8.63 4.77 6.12
C PHE A 36 9.79 3.79 6.07
N VAL A 37 11.01 4.32 6.15
CA VAL A 37 12.21 3.52 6.38
C VAL A 37 13.16 4.25 7.32
N ALA A 38 13.77 3.49 8.21
CA ALA A 38 14.86 3.93 9.06
C ALA A 38 16.03 2.96 8.92
N LEU A 39 17.21 3.51 8.68
CA LEU A 39 18.47 2.78 8.55
C LEU A 39 19.45 3.19 9.66
N PRO A 40 20.41 2.35 10.05
CA PRO A 40 21.47 2.78 10.94
C PRO A 40 22.17 4.05 10.44
N PRO A 41 22.56 5.00 11.31
CA PRO A 41 22.48 4.94 12.76
C PRO A 41 21.15 5.47 13.36
N ALA A 42 20.08 5.63 12.57
CA ALA A 42 18.79 6.13 13.06
C ALA A 42 18.00 5.08 13.86
N THR A 43 18.29 3.80 13.67
CA THR A 43 17.60 2.68 14.32
C THR A 43 18.30 2.20 15.59
N ALA A 44 17.53 1.55 16.46
CA ALA A 44 18.06 0.78 17.59
C ALA A 44 18.70 -0.51 17.07
N GLY A 45 20.02 -0.62 17.20
CA GLY A 45 20.79 -1.76 16.71
C GLY A 45 21.06 -1.70 15.19
N ASN A 46 21.76 -2.71 14.69
CA ASN A 46 22.20 -2.76 13.30
C ASN A 46 21.17 -3.43 12.40
N ARG A 47 20.01 -2.77 12.23
CA ARG A 47 18.86 -3.25 11.47
C ARG A 47 18.14 -2.12 10.75
N ILE A 48 17.57 -2.42 9.62
CA ILE A 48 16.67 -1.51 8.91
C ILE A 48 15.24 -1.79 9.36
N ILE A 49 14.46 -0.74 9.61
CA ILE A 49 13.04 -0.82 9.96
C ILE A 49 12.24 -0.19 8.82
N PHE A 50 11.36 -0.99 8.24
CA PHE A 50 10.42 -0.58 7.21
C PHE A 50 9.01 -0.54 7.80
N GLY A 51 8.18 0.43 7.43
CA GLY A 51 6.79 0.52 7.87
C GLY A 51 5.89 1.09 6.79
N LYS A 52 4.65 0.57 6.65
CA LYS A 52 3.68 1.08 5.68
C LYS A 52 2.25 0.92 6.17
N ASN A 53 1.45 1.98 5.93
CA ASN A 53 -0.01 1.94 5.93
C ASN A 53 -0.54 1.93 4.50
N SER A 54 -1.47 1.03 4.21
CA SER A 54 -2.25 1.01 2.98
C SER A 54 -3.63 1.58 3.25
N ASP A 55 -3.95 2.71 2.63
CA ASP A 55 -5.22 3.39 2.80
C ASP A 55 -6.06 3.24 1.54
N ARG A 56 -7.22 2.61 1.70
CA ARG A 56 -8.12 2.22 0.61
C ARG A 56 -9.55 2.64 0.94
N LEU A 57 -10.44 2.52 -0.03
CA LEU A 57 -11.87 2.70 0.25
C LEU A 57 -12.31 1.80 1.41
N CYS A 58 -13.09 2.34 2.33
CA CYS A 58 -13.49 1.68 3.58
C CYS A 58 -14.25 0.35 3.39
N ASP A 59 -14.71 0.08 2.18
CA ASP A 59 -15.39 -1.16 1.80
C ASP A 59 -14.51 -2.13 0.99
N GLU A 60 -13.22 -1.81 0.76
CA GLU A 60 -12.26 -2.74 0.20
C GLU A 60 -11.65 -3.65 1.28
N VAL A 61 -11.57 -4.94 0.99
CA VAL A 61 -10.98 -5.93 1.89
C VAL A 61 -9.53 -6.17 1.48
N GLN A 62 -8.61 -5.99 2.42
CA GLN A 62 -7.20 -6.32 2.24
C GLN A 62 -6.86 -7.61 2.97
N GLU A 63 -6.15 -8.51 2.30
CA GLU A 63 -5.78 -9.83 2.78
C GLU A 63 -4.27 -9.97 2.96
N VAL A 64 -3.83 -10.92 3.79
CA VAL A 64 -2.42 -11.33 3.89
C VAL A 64 -2.30 -12.75 3.36
N VAL A 65 -1.48 -12.92 2.32
CA VAL A 65 -1.31 -14.20 1.61
C VAL A 65 0.16 -14.54 1.42
N TYR A 66 0.47 -15.83 1.38
CA TYR A 66 1.80 -16.37 1.11
C TYR A 66 1.81 -17.13 -0.20
N PHE A 67 2.81 -16.88 -1.02
CA PHE A 67 3.10 -17.65 -2.23
C PHE A 67 4.51 -18.23 -2.11
N PRO A 68 4.67 -19.56 -2.23
CA PRO A 68 6.00 -20.19 -2.20
C PRO A 68 6.81 -19.83 -3.44
N ALA A 69 8.12 -19.99 -3.35
CA ALA A 69 9.01 -19.95 -4.52
C ALA A 69 8.56 -21.01 -5.54
N ALA A 70 8.69 -20.67 -6.82
CA ALA A 70 8.27 -21.54 -7.90
C ALA A 70 9.27 -21.55 -9.07
N VAL A 71 9.40 -22.71 -9.72
CA VAL A 71 10.09 -22.87 -11.00
C VAL A 71 9.01 -23.01 -12.09
N HIS A 72 9.15 -22.26 -13.18
CA HIS A 72 8.23 -22.21 -14.29
C HIS A 72 8.85 -22.92 -15.51
N ASP A 73 8.44 -24.16 -15.75
CA ASP A 73 9.06 -25.03 -16.77
C ASP A 73 8.81 -24.58 -18.21
N ASN A 74 7.80 -23.75 -18.42
CA ASN A 74 7.41 -23.28 -19.74
C ASN A 74 7.50 -21.76 -19.86
N LEU A 75 8.63 -21.27 -20.37
CA LEU A 75 8.87 -19.83 -20.64
C LEU A 75 7.93 -19.22 -21.69
N ARG A 76 7.07 -20.02 -22.35
CA ARG A 76 6.00 -19.53 -23.24
C ARG A 76 4.70 -19.25 -22.50
N GLU A 77 4.63 -19.55 -21.21
CA GLU A 77 3.48 -19.22 -20.40
C GLU A 77 3.49 -17.73 -20.11
N HIS A 78 2.33 -17.10 -20.35
CA HIS A 78 2.12 -15.71 -19.95
C HIS A 78 1.59 -15.68 -18.53
N LEU A 79 2.07 -14.72 -17.78
CA LEU A 79 1.60 -14.41 -16.43
C LEU A 79 0.43 -13.43 -16.52
N GLN A 80 -0.77 -13.84 -16.09
CA GLN A 80 -1.89 -12.93 -15.96
C GLN A 80 -1.73 -12.09 -14.68
N CYS A 81 -1.42 -10.81 -14.85
CA CYS A 81 -1.49 -9.79 -13.81
C CYS A 81 -2.94 -9.31 -13.60
N THR A 82 -3.18 -8.20 -12.93
CA THR A 82 -4.54 -7.73 -12.66
C THR A 82 -5.33 -7.54 -13.94
N TYR A 83 -4.79 -6.87 -14.95
CA TYR A 83 -5.48 -6.54 -16.20
C TYR A 83 -4.85 -7.12 -17.46
N ILE A 84 -3.53 -7.19 -17.50
CA ILE A 84 -2.80 -7.62 -18.71
C ILE A 84 -1.98 -8.88 -18.45
N GLU A 85 -1.61 -9.55 -19.52
CA GLU A 85 -0.66 -10.66 -19.50
C GLU A 85 0.74 -10.15 -19.85
N ILE A 86 1.74 -10.67 -19.16
CA ILE A 86 3.15 -10.37 -19.41
C ILE A 86 3.97 -11.66 -19.49
N ASP A 87 5.22 -11.55 -19.93
CA ASP A 87 6.12 -12.70 -19.97
C ASP A 87 6.45 -13.20 -18.56
N GLN A 88 6.38 -14.52 -18.37
CA GLN A 88 6.81 -15.16 -17.12
C GLN A 88 8.34 -15.30 -17.09
N VAL A 89 8.90 -15.31 -15.87
CA VAL A 89 10.33 -15.61 -15.63
C VAL A 89 10.51 -17.06 -15.20
N PRO A 90 11.73 -17.64 -15.39
CA PRO A 90 11.97 -19.06 -15.07
C PRO A 90 11.75 -19.41 -13.60
N GLU A 91 12.05 -18.48 -12.69
CA GLU A 91 11.99 -18.70 -11.25
C GLU A 91 11.39 -17.48 -10.56
N THR A 92 10.57 -17.71 -9.54
CA THR A 92 10.04 -16.67 -8.67
C THR A 92 10.33 -17.00 -7.23
N TYR A 93 10.67 -15.97 -6.43
CA TYR A 93 10.92 -16.09 -5.00
C TYR A 93 9.63 -16.21 -4.19
N ALA A 94 9.75 -16.82 -3.01
CA ALA A 94 8.64 -16.84 -2.06
C ALA A 94 8.33 -15.44 -1.55
N VAL A 95 7.02 -15.10 -1.48
CA VAL A 95 6.56 -13.78 -1.05
C VAL A 95 5.41 -13.86 -0.05
N VAL A 96 5.39 -12.94 0.90
CA VAL A 96 4.23 -12.63 1.74
C VAL A 96 3.71 -11.26 1.34
N LEU A 97 2.43 -11.17 1.00
CA LEU A 97 1.81 -9.99 0.43
C LEU A 97 0.62 -9.52 1.26
N SER A 98 0.52 -8.21 1.49
CA SER A 98 -0.71 -7.57 1.92
C SER A 98 -1.31 -6.83 0.71
N ARG A 99 -2.51 -7.28 0.27
CA ARG A 99 -3.10 -6.85 -0.99
C ARG A 99 -4.61 -6.65 -0.88
N PRO A 100 -5.18 -5.68 -1.58
CA PRO A 100 -6.62 -5.70 -1.86
C PRO A 100 -7.00 -7.01 -2.54
N SER A 101 -7.99 -7.70 -2.02
CA SER A 101 -8.31 -9.08 -2.39
C SER A 101 -8.83 -9.27 -3.82
N TRP A 102 -9.16 -8.18 -4.51
CA TRP A 102 -9.66 -8.20 -5.89
C TRP A 102 -8.55 -8.14 -6.95
N LEU A 103 -7.34 -7.67 -6.61
CA LEU A 103 -6.24 -7.55 -7.57
C LEU A 103 -5.20 -8.67 -7.41
N TRP A 104 -4.40 -8.86 -8.46
CA TRP A 104 -3.32 -9.84 -8.46
C TRP A 104 -2.09 -9.36 -7.70
N GLY A 105 -1.76 -8.07 -7.81
CA GLY A 105 -0.60 -7.43 -7.17
C GLY A 105 -0.74 -7.24 -5.67
N ALA A 106 0.03 -6.31 -5.08
CA ALA A 106 -0.01 -6.00 -3.66
C ALA A 106 0.31 -4.53 -3.37
N GLU A 107 -0.25 -3.98 -2.29
CA GLU A 107 0.11 -2.67 -1.76
C GLU A 107 1.46 -2.68 -1.05
N MET A 108 1.81 -3.81 -0.45
CA MET A 108 3.05 -4.03 0.28
C MET A 108 3.32 -5.52 0.49
N GLY A 109 4.57 -5.85 0.70
CA GLY A 109 4.97 -7.20 1.00
C GLY A 109 6.46 -7.34 1.21
N ALA A 110 6.88 -8.59 1.41
CA ALA A 110 8.27 -8.98 1.54
C ALA A 110 8.54 -10.31 0.81
N ASN A 111 9.80 -10.56 0.48
CA ASN A 111 10.24 -11.84 -0.04
C ASN A 111 11.23 -12.56 0.90
N GLU A 112 11.54 -13.80 0.60
CA GLU A 112 12.43 -14.65 1.39
C GLU A 112 13.88 -14.14 1.50
N HIS A 113 14.30 -13.23 0.62
CA HIS A 113 15.60 -12.58 0.67
C HIS A 113 15.62 -11.33 1.56
N GLY A 114 14.46 -10.92 2.10
CA GLY A 114 14.32 -9.74 2.95
C GLY A 114 14.16 -8.44 2.18
N VAL A 115 13.75 -8.50 0.90
CA VAL A 115 13.31 -7.31 0.16
C VAL A 115 11.90 -6.97 0.59
N CYS A 116 11.64 -5.69 0.93
CA CYS A 116 10.34 -5.13 1.25
C CYS A 116 10.01 -4.04 0.24
N ILE A 117 8.76 -4.00 -0.23
CA ILE A 117 8.27 -2.96 -1.14
C ILE A 117 6.90 -2.48 -0.69
N GLY A 118 6.69 -1.17 -0.74
CA GLY A 118 5.38 -0.52 -0.61
C GLY A 118 5.24 0.57 -1.67
N ASN A 119 4.01 0.83 -2.14
CA ASN A 119 3.72 1.87 -3.11
C ASN A 119 2.71 2.88 -2.59
N GLU A 120 2.73 4.09 -3.14
CA GLU A 120 1.74 5.14 -2.95
C GLU A 120 1.23 5.66 -4.28
N ALA A 121 -0.05 6.04 -4.29
CA ALA A 121 -0.63 6.80 -5.39
C ALA A 121 -0.03 8.21 -5.46
N VAL A 122 0.40 8.64 -6.64
CA VAL A 122 0.88 10.00 -6.87
C VAL A 122 0.29 10.58 -8.15
N TRP A 123 0.10 11.88 -8.15
CA TRP A 123 -0.37 12.66 -9.31
C TRP A 123 0.58 13.81 -9.58
N GLY A 124 0.74 14.14 -10.84
CA GLY A 124 1.60 15.22 -11.28
C GLY A 124 1.13 15.85 -12.60
N ARG A 125 2.01 16.62 -13.23
CA ARG A 125 1.73 17.29 -14.50
C ARG A 125 1.63 16.32 -15.68
N GLU A 126 2.23 15.12 -15.56
CA GLU A 126 2.02 14.06 -16.55
C GLU A 126 0.62 13.48 -16.36
N GLU A 127 -0.09 13.28 -17.46
CA GLU A 127 -1.44 12.74 -17.44
C GLU A 127 -1.42 11.26 -17.01
N VAL A 128 -2.37 10.89 -16.17
CA VAL A 128 -2.55 9.50 -15.74
C VAL A 128 -3.25 8.73 -16.87
N CYS A 129 -2.80 7.50 -17.13
CA CYS A 129 -3.41 6.62 -18.13
C CYS A 129 -4.53 5.78 -17.50
N ASP A 130 -5.74 5.88 -18.06
CA ASP A 130 -6.88 5.06 -17.65
C ASP A 130 -6.96 3.73 -18.41
N GLU A 131 -6.15 3.54 -19.45
CA GLU A 131 -6.06 2.28 -20.18
C GLU A 131 -5.43 1.18 -19.33
N GLU A 132 -5.94 -0.05 -19.48
CA GLU A 132 -5.46 -1.22 -18.74
C GLU A 132 -4.00 -1.54 -19.09
N ALA A 133 -3.11 -1.39 -18.12
CA ALA A 133 -1.69 -1.72 -18.15
C ALA A 133 -1.30 -2.44 -16.84
N LEU A 134 -0.03 -2.43 -16.44
CA LEU A 134 0.36 -2.86 -15.10
C LEU A 134 -0.11 -1.84 -14.07
N LEU A 135 -0.71 -2.32 -12.99
CA LEU A 135 -0.93 -1.49 -11.81
C LEU A 135 0.38 -1.33 -11.03
N GLY A 136 0.51 -0.25 -10.26
CA GLY A 136 1.64 -0.14 -9.33
C GLY A 136 1.70 -1.30 -8.35
N MET A 137 0.55 -1.83 -7.95
CA MET A 137 0.44 -3.02 -7.11
C MET A 137 0.96 -4.29 -7.82
N ASP A 138 0.76 -4.42 -9.14
CA ASP A 138 1.37 -5.50 -9.93
C ASP A 138 2.90 -5.37 -9.94
N LEU A 139 3.43 -4.15 -10.09
CA LEU A 139 4.86 -3.86 -10.05
C LEU A 139 5.48 -4.16 -8.67
N VAL A 140 4.77 -3.91 -7.55
CA VAL A 140 5.21 -4.32 -6.20
C VAL A 140 5.41 -5.83 -6.13
N ARG A 141 4.41 -6.62 -6.53
CA ARG A 141 4.50 -8.09 -6.50
C ARG A 141 5.58 -8.61 -7.44
N LEU A 142 5.66 -8.10 -8.67
CA LEU A 142 6.69 -8.49 -9.64
C LEU A 142 8.10 -8.18 -9.15
N GLY A 143 8.31 -7.02 -8.53
CA GLY A 143 9.58 -6.66 -7.90
C GLY A 143 9.98 -7.64 -6.79
N LEU A 144 9.03 -8.04 -5.94
CA LEU A 144 9.25 -9.00 -4.85
C LEU A 144 9.52 -10.43 -5.39
N GLU A 145 8.75 -10.89 -6.37
CA GLU A 145 8.89 -12.23 -6.93
C GLU A 145 10.18 -12.43 -7.74
N ARG A 146 10.79 -11.34 -8.26
CA ARG A 146 11.87 -11.40 -9.26
C ARG A 146 13.22 -10.83 -8.81
N ALA A 147 13.32 -10.31 -7.57
CA ALA A 147 14.54 -9.66 -7.10
C ALA A 147 14.95 -10.09 -5.68
N ASP A 148 16.25 -10.30 -5.47
CA ASP A 148 16.85 -10.69 -4.20
C ASP A 148 17.51 -9.51 -3.45
N THR A 149 17.51 -8.29 -4.04
CA THR A 149 17.99 -7.04 -3.43
C THR A 149 17.10 -5.87 -3.80
N ALA A 150 17.15 -4.80 -3.02
CA ALA A 150 16.38 -3.58 -3.28
C ALA A 150 16.74 -2.96 -4.64
N GLU A 151 18.02 -2.93 -5.01
CA GLU A 151 18.45 -2.38 -6.30
C GLU A 151 17.98 -3.23 -7.49
N LYS A 152 17.99 -4.56 -7.38
CA LYS A 152 17.43 -5.43 -8.42
C LYS A 152 15.92 -5.28 -8.54
N ALA A 153 15.20 -5.11 -7.41
CA ALA A 153 13.76 -4.85 -7.43
C ALA A 153 13.44 -3.53 -8.13
N LEU A 154 14.23 -2.47 -7.88
CA LEU A 154 14.15 -1.22 -8.62
C LEU A 154 14.30 -1.47 -10.15
N ASN A 155 15.31 -2.25 -10.58
CA ASN A 155 15.52 -2.57 -11.98
C ASN A 155 14.32 -3.30 -12.58
N VAL A 156 13.82 -4.35 -11.91
CA VAL A 156 12.64 -5.09 -12.35
C VAL A 156 11.44 -4.15 -12.56
N ILE A 157 11.19 -3.24 -11.60
CA ILE A 157 10.05 -2.31 -11.69
C ILE A 157 10.21 -1.36 -12.86
N VAL A 158 11.39 -0.73 -13.05
CA VAL A 158 11.59 0.24 -14.14
C VAL A 158 11.58 -0.43 -15.51
N ASP A 159 12.17 -1.61 -15.66
CA ASP A 159 12.17 -2.36 -16.92
C ASP A 159 10.73 -2.75 -17.35
N LEU A 160 9.92 -3.19 -16.38
CA LEU A 160 8.51 -3.53 -16.63
C LEU A 160 7.67 -2.28 -16.91
N LEU A 161 7.92 -1.18 -16.19
CA LEU A 161 7.27 0.10 -16.41
C LEU A 161 7.57 0.64 -17.84
N GLU A 162 8.82 0.56 -18.28
CA GLU A 162 9.21 0.99 -19.62
C GLU A 162 8.62 0.10 -20.73
N LYS A 163 8.50 -1.22 -20.46
CA LYS A 163 8.01 -2.19 -21.44
C LYS A 163 6.48 -2.23 -21.54
N TYR A 164 5.77 -2.22 -20.42
CA TYR A 164 4.32 -2.45 -20.37
C TYR A 164 3.50 -1.24 -19.93
N GLY A 165 4.17 -0.17 -19.44
CA GLY A 165 3.49 0.99 -18.88
C GLY A 165 2.83 0.75 -17.53
N GLN A 166 2.20 1.82 -16.99
CA GLN A 166 1.33 1.77 -15.84
C GLN A 166 -0.01 2.43 -16.15
N GLY A 167 -1.12 1.84 -15.70
CA GLY A 167 -2.45 2.40 -15.95
C GLY A 167 -3.58 1.44 -15.61
N GLY A 168 -4.80 1.96 -15.68
CA GLY A 168 -6.03 1.25 -15.36
C GLY A 168 -6.59 1.62 -13.99
N ASN A 169 -7.81 1.14 -13.72
CA ASN A 169 -8.51 1.45 -12.47
C ASN A 169 -7.84 0.77 -11.28
N CYS A 170 -7.50 1.55 -10.27
CA CYS A 170 -6.80 1.14 -9.06
C CYS A 170 -7.75 0.88 -7.86
N SER A 171 -9.07 0.92 -8.04
CA SER A 171 -10.06 0.64 -7.00
C SER A 171 -11.10 -0.38 -7.43
N GLU A 172 -11.68 -1.12 -6.45
CA GLU A 172 -12.78 -2.06 -6.71
C GLU A 172 -14.10 -1.30 -6.88
N GLY A 173 -14.29 -0.67 -8.05
CA GLY A 173 -15.50 0.11 -8.32
C GLY A 173 -15.64 0.48 -9.78
N ARG A 174 -16.84 0.97 -10.16
CA ARG A 174 -17.14 1.41 -11.54
C ARG A 174 -16.53 2.77 -11.87
N MET A 175 -16.27 3.60 -10.87
CA MET A 175 -15.59 4.88 -11.06
C MET A 175 -14.12 4.60 -11.31
N VAL A 176 -13.59 5.15 -12.40
CA VAL A 176 -12.17 5.05 -12.71
C VAL A 176 -11.40 5.90 -11.72
N PHE A 177 -10.46 5.26 -11.05
CA PHE A 177 -9.56 5.89 -10.09
C PHE A 177 -8.14 5.45 -10.41
N SER A 178 -7.46 6.19 -11.28
CA SER A 178 -6.13 5.88 -11.77
C SER A 178 -5.10 6.86 -11.23
N TYR A 179 -3.86 6.40 -11.08
CA TYR A 179 -2.75 7.19 -10.56
C TYR A 179 -1.40 6.64 -11.04
N HIS A 180 -0.36 7.47 -10.96
CA HIS A 180 1.02 7.02 -11.03
C HIS A 180 1.47 6.51 -9.66
N ASN A 181 2.65 5.91 -9.58
CA ASN A 181 3.13 5.28 -8.38
C ASN A 181 4.46 5.86 -7.90
N SER A 182 4.59 5.96 -6.59
CA SER A 182 5.83 6.10 -5.87
C SER A 182 6.08 4.79 -5.10
N PHE A 183 7.33 4.34 -5.01
CA PHE A 183 7.70 3.10 -4.32
C PHE A 183 8.80 3.38 -3.32
N LEU A 184 8.71 2.74 -2.15
CA LEU A 184 9.82 2.59 -1.22
C LEU A 184 10.22 1.12 -1.21
N ILE A 185 11.47 0.85 -1.57
CA ILE A 185 12.05 -0.48 -1.72
C ILE A 185 13.20 -0.58 -0.73
N ALA A 186 13.21 -1.60 0.13
CA ALA A 186 14.27 -1.77 1.12
C ALA A 186 14.72 -3.23 1.18
N ASP A 187 16.00 -3.43 1.53
CA ASP A 187 16.56 -4.72 1.91
C ASP A 187 17.40 -4.57 3.20
N ARG A 188 18.24 -5.56 3.51
CA ARG A 188 19.07 -5.55 4.73
C ARG A 188 20.20 -4.50 4.72
N LYS A 189 20.47 -3.84 3.58
CA LYS A 189 21.63 -2.97 3.38
C LYS A 189 21.29 -1.54 3.04
N GLU A 190 20.21 -1.34 2.27
CA GLU A 190 19.88 -0.05 1.69
C GLU A 190 18.37 0.05 1.41
N ALA A 191 17.93 1.27 1.11
CA ALA A 191 16.62 1.50 0.56
C ALA A 191 16.69 2.41 -0.68
N TRP A 192 15.65 2.34 -1.50
CA TRP A 192 15.45 3.17 -2.67
C TRP A 192 14.06 3.79 -2.65
N ILE A 193 13.99 5.07 -3.01
CA ILE A 193 12.76 5.71 -3.40
C ILE A 193 12.72 5.71 -4.92
N LEU A 194 11.64 5.24 -5.51
CA LEU A 194 11.37 5.32 -6.94
C LEU A 194 10.06 6.08 -7.15
N GLU A 195 10.11 7.21 -7.83
CA GLU A 195 8.94 8.02 -8.16
C GLU A 195 8.72 8.06 -9.65
N THR A 196 7.46 7.92 -10.08
CA THR A 196 7.11 7.78 -11.50
C THR A 196 6.10 8.83 -11.96
N ALA A 197 6.18 9.19 -13.25
CA ALA A 197 5.23 10.04 -13.94
C ALA A 197 5.07 9.51 -15.38
N GLY A 198 3.99 8.75 -15.64
CA GLY A 198 3.86 7.95 -16.86
C GLY A 198 4.97 6.91 -16.93
N LYS A 199 5.77 6.95 -18.00
CA LYS A 199 6.97 6.12 -18.17
C LYS A 199 8.25 6.73 -17.61
N TYR A 200 8.21 8.01 -17.21
CA TYR A 200 9.38 8.70 -16.68
C TYR A 200 9.52 8.40 -15.18
N TRP A 201 10.75 8.31 -14.71
CA TRP A 201 11.02 7.97 -13.33
C TRP A 201 12.32 8.58 -12.84
N ALA A 202 12.38 8.84 -11.55
CA ALA A 202 13.58 9.20 -10.81
C ALA A 202 13.72 8.28 -9.58
N ALA A 203 14.95 7.96 -9.20
CA ALA A 203 15.23 7.15 -8.02
C ALA A 203 16.32 7.77 -7.15
N GLU A 204 16.08 7.75 -5.83
CA GLU A 204 16.98 8.21 -4.78
C GLU A 204 17.43 7.01 -3.94
N LYS A 205 18.74 6.83 -3.76
CA LYS A 205 19.32 5.84 -2.86
C LYS A 205 19.42 6.36 -1.43
N VAL A 206 18.92 5.56 -0.49
CA VAL A 206 18.98 5.84 0.94
C VAL A 206 19.89 4.81 1.61
N GLN A 207 21.04 5.26 2.09
CA GLN A 207 22.07 4.39 2.69
C GLN A 207 22.12 4.50 4.21
N GLU A 208 21.59 5.59 4.77
CA GLU A 208 21.56 5.84 6.22
C GLU A 208 20.42 6.80 6.60
N GLY A 209 20.06 6.82 7.87
CA GLY A 209 19.12 7.80 8.41
C GLY A 209 17.66 7.42 8.23
N ILE A 210 16.82 8.39 7.92
CA ILE A 210 15.36 8.23 7.82
C ILE A 210 14.85 8.75 6.48
N ARG A 211 13.83 8.10 5.92
CA ARG A 211 13.13 8.55 4.73
C ARG A 211 11.67 8.08 4.77
N ASN A 212 10.77 8.87 4.23
CA ASN A 212 9.37 8.47 4.03
C ASN A 212 8.88 8.95 2.68
N ILE A 213 7.83 8.32 2.19
CA ILE A 213 7.02 8.75 1.05
C ILE A 213 5.56 8.81 1.45
N SER A 214 4.79 9.61 0.74
CA SER A 214 3.35 9.80 0.87
C SER A 214 2.76 10.07 -0.51
N ASN A 215 1.52 10.55 -0.64
CA ASN A 215 0.88 10.76 -1.95
C ASN A 215 1.37 12.04 -2.67
N GLN A 216 2.67 12.23 -2.75
CA GLN A 216 3.32 13.34 -3.45
C GLN A 216 4.69 12.95 -3.95
N LEU A 217 5.17 13.60 -5.01
CA LEU A 217 6.56 13.47 -5.43
C LEU A 217 7.46 14.19 -4.42
N SER A 218 8.55 13.57 -4.03
CA SER A 218 9.44 14.02 -2.96
C SER A 218 10.93 13.97 -3.30
N ILE A 219 11.31 13.34 -4.42
CA ILE A 219 12.67 13.38 -4.95
C ILE A 219 12.91 14.77 -5.54
N THR A 220 13.89 15.49 -4.99
CA THR A 220 14.25 16.83 -5.44
C THR A 220 15.47 16.77 -6.36
N THR A 221 16.61 17.30 -5.94
CA THR A 221 17.85 17.37 -6.74
C THR A 221 18.74 16.13 -6.53
N LYS A 222 18.56 15.39 -5.44
CA LYS A 222 19.29 14.15 -5.19
C LYS A 222 18.67 13.01 -6.01
N ILE A 223 19.18 12.80 -7.21
CA ILE A 223 18.74 11.76 -8.14
C ILE A 223 19.93 10.86 -8.43
N ASP A 224 19.89 9.61 -7.94
CA ASP A 224 20.97 8.62 -8.15
C ASP A 224 20.77 7.86 -9.45
N ARG A 225 19.51 7.68 -9.90
CA ARG A 225 19.16 7.04 -11.18
C ARG A 225 17.91 7.71 -11.76
N GLU A 226 17.81 7.73 -13.09
CA GLU A 226 16.69 8.36 -13.78
C GLU A 226 16.42 7.74 -15.14
N HIS A 227 15.20 7.90 -15.64
CA HIS A 227 14.88 7.59 -17.04
C HIS A 227 15.68 8.48 -18.00
N PRO A 228 16.31 7.94 -19.05
CA PRO A 228 17.28 8.67 -19.90
C PRO A 228 16.73 9.94 -20.55
N ASP A 229 15.43 9.98 -20.88
CA ASP A 229 14.79 11.16 -21.52
C ASP A 229 14.00 12.06 -20.55
N MET A 230 14.03 11.79 -19.24
CA MET A 230 13.21 12.48 -18.24
C MET A 230 13.43 14.01 -18.25
N ARG A 231 14.69 14.43 -18.18
CA ARG A 231 15.06 15.88 -18.18
C ARG A 231 14.72 16.55 -19.50
N ASN A 232 15.01 15.90 -20.63
CA ASN A 232 14.68 16.41 -21.95
C ASN A 232 13.17 16.55 -22.15
N TYR A 233 12.41 15.58 -21.65
CA TYR A 233 10.95 15.64 -21.68
C TYR A 233 10.40 16.82 -20.86
N ALA A 234 10.85 16.97 -19.61
CA ALA A 234 10.45 18.10 -18.78
C ALA A 234 10.78 19.47 -19.45
N LYS A 235 11.94 19.55 -20.11
CA LYS A 235 12.31 20.75 -20.87
C LYS A 235 11.39 21.00 -22.06
N ARG A 236 11.09 19.96 -22.86
CA ARG A 236 10.14 20.08 -24.00
C ARG A 236 8.74 20.52 -23.57
N LYS A 237 8.29 20.05 -22.39
CA LYS A 237 6.99 20.43 -21.81
C LYS A 237 7.01 21.80 -21.13
N GLY A 238 8.16 22.47 -21.04
CA GLY A 238 8.30 23.76 -20.37
C GLY A 238 8.22 23.68 -18.84
N TRP A 239 8.38 22.50 -18.26
CA TRP A 239 8.36 22.27 -16.80
C TRP A 239 9.70 22.57 -16.16
N TRP A 240 10.77 22.60 -16.92
CA TRP A 240 12.13 22.94 -16.53
C TRP A 240 12.81 23.82 -17.61
N ASP A 241 13.56 24.83 -17.18
CA ASP A 241 14.21 25.78 -18.08
C ASP A 241 15.50 25.29 -18.75
N GLY A 242 16.00 24.10 -18.26
CA GLY A 242 17.24 23.51 -18.73
C GLY A 242 18.51 24.21 -18.23
N LYS A 243 18.42 25.17 -17.30
CA LYS A 243 19.52 25.98 -16.77
C LYS A 243 19.73 25.81 -15.28
N LYS A 244 18.66 25.84 -14.50
CA LYS A 244 18.71 25.61 -13.06
C LYS A 244 19.00 24.13 -12.79
N GLU A 245 19.50 23.83 -11.58
CA GLU A 245 19.59 22.46 -11.12
C GLU A 245 18.23 21.77 -11.26
N PHE A 246 18.25 20.54 -11.77
CA PHE A 246 17.02 19.80 -12.00
C PHE A 246 16.46 19.26 -10.70
N ASP A 247 15.22 19.59 -10.41
CA ASP A 247 14.44 19.10 -9.28
C ASP A 247 13.25 18.34 -9.83
N PHE A 248 13.19 17.01 -9.57
CA PHE A 248 12.15 16.15 -10.15
C PHE A 248 10.77 16.51 -9.63
N ALA A 249 10.62 16.63 -8.32
CA ALA A 249 9.33 16.97 -7.71
C ALA A 249 8.85 18.36 -8.18
N ALA A 250 9.73 19.36 -8.28
CA ALA A 250 9.37 20.69 -8.77
C ALA A 250 8.95 20.65 -10.26
N ALA A 251 9.62 19.83 -11.08
CA ALA A 251 9.32 19.74 -12.50
C ALA A 251 8.01 19.01 -12.79
N TYR A 252 7.76 17.88 -12.08
CA TYR A 252 6.67 16.97 -12.39
C TYR A 252 5.42 17.12 -11.52
N SER A 253 5.48 17.81 -10.36
CA SER A 253 4.32 18.03 -9.49
C SER A 253 3.44 19.19 -9.98
N TYR A 254 2.14 19.12 -9.67
CA TYR A 254 1.24 20.28 -9.76
C TYR A 254 1.55 21.31 -8.67
N LEU A 255 2.05 20.86 -7.51
CA LEU A 255 2.27 21.69 -6.35
C LEU A 255 3.68 22.27 -6.36
N ASP A 256 3.81 23.48 -5.83
CA ASP A 256 5.09 24.07 -5.46
C ASP A 256 5.74 23.18 -4.38
N THR A 257 6.92 22.64 -4.65
CA THR A 257 7.66 21.78 -3.72
C THR A 257 7.87 22.42 -2.35
N ALA A 258 7.97 23.75 -2.27
CA ALA A 258 8.03 24.47 -1.00
C ALA A 258 6.79 24.22 -0.13
N LYS A 259 5.62 23.96 -0.73
CA LYS A 259 4.38 23.66 0.01
C LYS A 259 4.32 22.22 0.55
N MET A 260 5.07 21.28 -0.02
CA MET A 260 5.10 19.89 0.42
C MET A 260 5.71 19.72 1.81
N MET A 261 6.63 20.63 2.19
CA MET A 261 7.29 20.62 3.49
C MET A 261 6.57 21.48 4.54
N ILE A 262 5.40 22.05 4.20
CA ILE A 262 4.62 22.88 5.14
C ILE A 262 3.64 21.99 5.89
N SER A 263 3.73 22.03 7.22
CA SER A 263 2.76 21.42 8.14
C SER A 263 1.41 22.21 8.09
N PRO A 264 0.21 21.56 8.16
CA PRO A 264 0.05 20.11 8.34
C PRO A 264 -0.02 19.36 7.00
N GLY A 265 0.90 18.44 6.78
CA GLY A 265 0.87 17.51 5.65
C GLY A 265 1.43 16.17 6.10
N ARG A 266 0.81 15.04 5.73
CA ARG A 266 1.20 13.71 6.22
C ARG A 266 2.69 13.39 5.97
N TYR A 267 3.22 13.76 4.81
CA TYR A 267 4.65 13.62 4.52
C TYR A 267 5.52 14.32 5.58
N CYS A 268 5.19 15.58 5.90
CA CYS A 268 5.93 16.38 6.88
C CYS A 268 5.73 15.84 8.31
N GLU A 269 4.51 15.49 8.68
CA GLU A 269 4.22 14.93 10.01
C GLU A 269 4.89 13.56 10.20
N GLY A 270 4.85 12.69 9.17
CA GLY A 270 5.56 11.41 9.19
C GLY A 270 7.06 11.57 9.36
N TYR A 271 7.67 12.53 8.65
CA TYR A 271 9.08 12.85 8.83
C TYR A 271 9.40 13.35 10.27
N LYS A 272 8.53 14.18 10.84
CA LYS A 272 8.67 14.66 12.23
C LYS A 272 8.60 13.51 13.24
N LEU A 273 7.65 12.57 13.04
CA LEU A 273 7.50 11.40 13.90
C LEU A 273 8.74 10.50 13.83
N LEU A 274 9.26 10.21 12.62
CA LEU A 274 10.53 9.49 12.47
C LEU A 274 11.69 10.24 13.16
N ASN A 275 11.80 11.54 12.93
CA ASN A 275 12.90 12.35 13.48
C ASN A 275 12.86 12.46 15.01
N LYS A 276 11.68 12.40 15.63
CA LYS A 276 11.50 12.36 17.09
C LYS A 276 12.18 11.14 17.71
N HIS A 277 12.19 10.01 17.01
CA HIS A 277 12.78 8.76 17.48
C HIS A 277 14.16 8.46 16.87
N LYS A 278 14.71 9.38 16.06
CA LYS A 278 15.99 9.19 15.35
C LYS A 278 17.13 8.87 16.31
N GLY A 279 17.88 7.82 16.00
CA GLY A 279 18.95 7.25 16.84
C GLY A 279 18.47 6.09 17.74
N ASN A 280 17.17 5.87 17.88
CA ASN A 280 16.58 4.76 18.64
C ASN A 280 15.27 4.27 18.07
N ILE A 281 15.10 4.29 16.74
CA ILE A 281 13.88 3.79 16.08
C ILE A 281 13.86 2.26 16.21
N THR A 282 12.83 1.76 16.90
CA THR A 282 12.51 0.33 17.02
C THR A 282 11.32 -0.01 16.11
N PHE A 283 11.00 -1.29 15.97
CA PHE A 283 9.81 -1.70 15.24
C PHE A 283 8.52 -1.29 15.97
N GLU A 284 8.51 -1.27 17.30
CA GLU A 284 7.39 -0.75 18.09
C GLU A 284 7.19 0.75 17.85
N ALA A 285 8.28 1.54 17.82
CA ALA A 285 8.20 2.95 17.50
C ALA A 285 7.65 3.18 16.08
N MET A 286 8.00 2.31 15.12
CA MET A 286 7.42 2.35 13.78
C MET A 286 5.93 1.99 13.77
N MET A 287 5.50 0.99 14.55
CA MET A 287 4.09 0.67 14.71
C MET A 287 3.30 1.82 15.35
N ASP A 288 3.89 2.51 16.33
CA ASP A 288 3.27 3.70 16.95
C ASP A 288 3.11 4.84 15.95
N ILE A 289 4.08 5.04 15.03
CA ILE A 289 3.97 6.01 13.93
C ILE A 289 2.80 5.62 13.01
N LEU A 290 2.68 4.34 12.64
CA LEU A 290 1.58 3.86 11.79
C LEU A 290 0.20 3.96 12.47
N ARG A 291 0.16 4.03 13.80
CA ARG A 291 -1.06 4.20 14.60
C ARG A 291 -1.44 5.67 14.84
N ASP A 292 -0.61 6.62 14.42
CA ASP A 292 -0.81 8.03 14.76
C ASP A 292 -1.96 8.66 13.95
N LYS A 293 -3.11 8.80 14.58
CA LYS A 293 -4.31 9.45 14.00
C LYS A 293 -4.19 10.97 13.89
N PRO A 294 -3.60 11.69 14.88
CA PRO A 294 -3.48 13.15 14.80
C PRO A 294 -2.71 13.65 13.58
N SER A 295 -1.72 12.90 13.09
CA SER A 295 -0.98 13.22 11.87
C SER A 295 -1.73 12.89 10.57
N GLY A 296 -2.80 12.08 10.68
CA GLY A 296 -3.52 11.51 9.54
C GLY A 296 -2.86 10.27 8.92
N ILE A 297 -1.76 9.75 9.50
CA ILE A 297 -1.07 8.53 9.03
C ILE A 297 -1.94 7.30 9.26
N ASN A 298 -2.58 7.17 10.43
CA ASN A 298 -3.67 6.22 10.63
C ASN A 298 -4.97 6.90 10.18
N MET A 299 -5.37 6.65 8.96
CA MET A 299 -6.47 7.35 8.31
C MET A 299 -7.84 6.76 8.67
N GLU A 300 -8.83 7.64 8.82
CA GLU A 300 -10.23 7.29 9.07
C GLU A 300 -11.14 8.04 8.07
N GLY A 301 -12.26 7.43 7.69
CA GLY A 301 -13.27 8.05 6.83
C GLY A 301 -13.63 7.21 5.61
N GLU A 302 -13.88 7.85 4.47
CA GLU A 302 -14.21 7.20 3.20
C GLU A 302 -13.04 6.35 2.69
N PHE A 303 -11.83 6.89 2.82
CA PHE A 303 -10.58 6.14 2.78
C PHE A 303 -10.13 5.91 4.21
N LEU A 304 -9.66 4.72 4.51
CA LEU A 304 -9.12 4.38 5.82
C LEU A 304 -7.92 3.44 5.68
N THR A 305 -7.11 3.37 6.73
CA THR A 305 -6.01 2.41 6.80
C THR A 305 -6.56 0.99 6.87
N THR A 306 -6.55 0.30 5.73
CA THR A 306 -7.10 -1.07 5.57
C THR A 306 -6.16 -2.15 6.05
N ALA A 307 -4.85 -1.90 6.03
CA ALA A 307 -3.82 -2.79 6.55
C ALA A 307 -2.50 -2.06 6.78
N SER A 308 -1.68 -2.62 7.66
CA SER A 308 -0.36 -2.10 8.02
C SER A 308 0.69 -3.22 8.01
N MET A 309 1.92 -2.83 7.68
CA MET A 309 3.10 -3.71 7.67
C MET A 309 4.27 -3.01 8.38
N VAL A 310 5.01 -3.76 9.22
CA VAL A 310 6.31 -3.35 9.74
C VAL A 310 7.29 -4.49 9.54
N SER A 311 8.52 -4.19 9.09
CA SER A 311 9.55 -5.20 8.91
C SER A 311 10.85 -4.83 9.62
N ILE A 312 11.47 -5.84 10.22
CA ILE A 312 12.80 -5.79 10.80
C ILE A 312 13.73 -6.52 9.84
N LEU A 313 14.72 -5.80 9.31
CA LEU A 313 15.71 -6.30 8.36
C LEU A 313 17.10 -6.19 8.98
N PRO A 314 17.57 -7.20 9.75
CA PRO A 314 18.89 -7.19 10.36
C PRO A 314 19.99 -7.17 9.29
N GLN A 315 21.04 -6.36 9.48
CA GLN A 315 22.21 -6.38 8.58
C GLN A 315 23.03 -7.66 8.74
N ASP A 316 22.99 -8.29 9.92
CA ASP A 316 23.54 -9.63 10.15
C ASP A 316 22.65 -10.68 9.46
N SER A 317 23.15 -11.28 8.38
CA SER A 317 22.43 -12.29 7.60
C SER A 317 22.18 -13.60 8.34
N SER A 318 22.83 -13.82 9.48
CA SER A 318 22.56 -14.99 10.36
C SER A 318 21.26 -14.85 11.12
N LEU A 319 20.66 -13.64 11.18
CA LEU A 319 19.39 -13.36 11.80
C LEU A 319 18.26 -13.38 10.77
N PRO A 320 17.05 -13.84 11.12
CA PRO A 320 15.92 -13.80 10.21
C PRO A 320 15.43 -12.37 10.00
N CYS A 321 14.87 -12.08 8.83
CA CYS A 321 13.95 -10.94 8.68
C CYS A 321 12.62 -11.29 9.32
N ILE A 322 12.00 -10.30 9.98
CA ILE A 322 10.70 -10.47 10.64
C ILE A 322 9.74 -9.44 10.04
N HIS A 323 8.60 -9.91 9.56
CA HIS A 323 7.60 -9.08 8.91
C HIS A 323 6.28 -9.15 9.70
N PHE A 324 5.75 -8.01 10.13
CA PHE A 324 4.50 -7.93 10.87
C PHE A 324 3.41 -7.39 9.97
N PHE A 325 2.22 -8.00 10.02
CA PHE A 325 1.04 -7.57 9.27
C PHE A 325 -0.18 -7.51 10.17
N THR A 326 -1.04 -6.52 9.97
CA THR A 326 -2.33 -6.47 10.66
C THR A 326 -3.37 -7.37 9.97
N GLY A 327 -3.46 -7.33 8.63
CA GLY A 327 -4.48 -8.05 7.86
C GLY A 327 -5.92 -7.59 8.14
N THR A 328 -6.09 -6.51 8.90
CA THR A 328 -7.37 -5.89 9.28
C THR A 328 -7.21 -4.38 9.36
N PRO A 329 -8.29 -3.61 9.16
CA PRO A 329 -8.27 -2.14 9.23
C PRO A 329 -7.92 -1.59 10.61
N ASP A 330 -7.42 -0.34 10.61
CA ASP A 330 -7.05 0.43 11.78
C ASP A 330 -5.97 -0.24 12.65
N PRO A 331 -4.68 0.09 12.44
CA PRO A 331 -3.58 -0.53 13.16
C PRO A 331 -3.60 -0.30 14.67
N GLU A 332 -4.35 0.71 15.17
CA GLU A 332 -4.56 0.93 16.60
C GLU A 332 -5.50 -0.14 17.21
N ARG A 333 -6.42 -0.66 16.39
CA ARG A 333 -7.45 -1.64 16.76
C ARG A 333 -7.21 -3.03 16.16
N SER A 334 -5.99 -3.31 15.69
CA SER A 334 -5.53 -4.56 15.08
C SER A 334 -4.28 -5.06 15.78
N VAL A 335 -4.02 -6.37 15.69
CA VAL A 335 -2.78 -6.99 16.18
C VAL A 335 -1.77 -7.11 15.04
N PHE A 336 -0.54 -6.67 15.24
CA PHE A 336 0.58 -6.93 14.33
C PHE A 336 1.09 -8.36 14.53
N LYS A 337 0.84 -9.21 13.53
CA LYS A 337 1.18 -10.65 13.53
C LYS A 337 2.50 -10.88 12.83
N PRO A 338 3.52 -11.49 13.50
CA PRO A 338 4.82 -11.73 12.90
C PRO A 338 4.79 -12.89 11.90
N PHE A 339 5.51 -12.70 10.79
CA PHE A 339 5.79 -13.68 9.75
C PHE A 339 7.30 -13.77 9.53
N ILE A 340 7.83 -14.98 9.47
CA ILE A 340 9.24 -15.27 9.17
C ILE A 340 9.27 -16.35 8.09
N PHE A 341 10.06 -16.15 7.05
CA PHE A 341 10.24 -17.15 6.00
C PHE A 341 11.00 -18.37 6.54
N VAL A 342 10.36 -19.52 6.49
CA VAL A 342 10.90 -20.85 6.80
C VAL A 342 10.36 -21.87 5.79
N PRO A 343 10.95 -23.05 5.65
CA PRO A 343 10.40 -24.10 4.79
C PRO A 343 8.99 -24.52 5.22
N ASN A 344 8.17 -24.93 4.25
CA ASN A 344 6.84 -25.54 4.47
C ASN A 344 5.79 -24.64 5.16
N ILE A 345 5.83 -23.34 4.93
CA ILE A 345 4.78 -22.41 5.41
C ILE A 345 3.42 -22.83 4.82
N PRO A 346 2.39 -23.01 5.66
CA PRO A 346 1.05 -23.34 5.18
C PRO A 346 0.36 -22.12 4.56
N GLN A 347 -0.73 -22.36 3.84
CA GLN A 347 -1.60 -21.29 3.38
C GLN A 347 -2.21 -20.53 4.57
N LEU A 348 -2.30 -19.20 4.45
CA LEU A 348 -2.77 -18.30 5.50
C LEU A 348 -4.31 -18.15 5.45
N LEU A 349 -5.03 -19.26 5.68
CA LEU A 349 -6.48 -19.36 5.43
C LEU A 349 -7.33 -18.35 6.22
N ASP A 350 -6.92 -17.99 7.44
CA ASP A 350 -7.69 -17.05 8.28
C ASP A 350 -7.61 -15.59 7.79
N THR A 351 -6.60 -15.28 6.95
CA THR A 351 -6.38 -13.95 6.36
C THR A 351 -6.52 -13.93 4.84
N SER A 352 -6.87 -15.05 4.22
CA SER A 352 -7.10 -15.15 2.77
C SER A 352 -8.59 -15.03 2.46
N SER A 353 -8.90 -14.18 1.50
CA SER A 353 -10.26 -13.92 1.01
C SER A 353 -10.77 -15.07 0.14
N PRO A 354 -12.10 -15.22 0.00
CA PRO A 354 -12.68 -16.16 -0.94
C PRO A 354 -12.24 -15.89 -2.38
N THR A 355 -11.97 -16.94 -3.15
CA THR A 355 -11.60 -16.84 -4.56
C THR A 355 -12.82 -17.08 -5.46
N PHE A 356 -12.98 -16.24 -6.49
CA PHE A 356 -14.10 -16.29 -7.43
C PHE A 356 -13.70 -16.84 -8.82
N GLY A 357 -12.42 -17.19 -8.99
CA GLY A 357 -11.91 -17.77 -10.23
C GLY A 357 -12.19 -16.91 -11.46
N HIS A 358 -12.76 -17.50 -12.52
CA HIS A 358 -13.16 -16.79 -13.74
C HIS A 358 -14.42 -15.93 -13.55
N GLU A 359 -15.20 -16.17 -12.48
CA GLU A 359 -16.41 -15.41 -12.16
C GLU A 359 -16.12 -14.10 -11.45
N ASP A 360 -14.84 -13.82 -11.11
CA ASP A 360 -14.47 -12.59 -10.46
C ASP A 360 -14.82 -11.36 -11.32
N PRO A 361 -15.56 -10.38 -10.78
CA PRO A 361 -15.93 -9.16 -11.51
C PRO A 361 -14.77 -8.37 -12.10
N VAL A 362 -13.57 -8.50 -11.55
CA VAL A 362 -12.36 -7.90 -12.12
C VAL A 362 -11.95 -8.53 -13.45
N LYS A 363 -12.31 -9.80 -13.69
CA LYS A 363 -11.96 -10.54 -14.91
C LYS A 363 -13.01 -10.43 -16.01
N LYS A 364 -14.25 -10.02 -15.67
CA LYS A 364 -15.38 -9.96 -16.60
C LYS A 364 -15.56 -8.55 -17.16
N LYS A 365 -15.58 -8.39 -18.46
CA LYS A 365 -15.91 -7.10 -19.12
C LYS A 365 -17.42 -6.97 -19.36
N PRO A 366 -18.05 -5.82 -19.04
CA PRO A 366 -17.45 -4.69 -18.34
C PRO A 366 -17.13 -5.06 -16.88
N ARG A 367 -15.99 -4.54 -16.35
CA ARG A 367 -15.50 -4.90 -15.03
C ARG A 367 -16.37 -4.30 -13.91
N PHE A 368 -16.30 -4.90 -12.73
CA PHE A 368 -16.91 -4.39 -11.50
C PHE A 368 -18.43 -4.16 -11.56
N GLN A 369 -19.18 -5.02 -12.30
CA GLN A 369 -20.64 -4.90 -12.38
C GLN A 369 -21.36 -5.19 -11.05
N PHE A 370 -20.74 -5.97 -10.18
CA PHE A 370 -21.17 -6.24 -8.81
C PHE A 370 -19.94 -6.36 -7.92
N LYS A 371 -20.12 -6.24 -6.60
CA LYS A 371 -19.06 -6.40 -5.60
C LYS A 371 -19.35 -7.66 -4.77
N PRO A 372 -18.52 -8.70 -4.85
CA PRO A 372 -18.69 -9.91 -4.06
C PRO A 372 -18.23 -9.69 -2.61
N ASP A 373 -18.69 -10.53 -1.68
CA ASP A 373 -18.18 -10.53 -0.32
C ASP A 373 -16.78 -11.15 -0.29
N ARG A 374 -15.77 -10.31 -0.11
CA ARG A 374 -14.36 -10.72 -0.06
C ARG A 374 -13.82 -10.88 1.36
N ARG A 375 -14.67 -10.71 2.39
CA ARG A 375 -14.22 -10.73 3.78
C ARG A 375 -13.71 -12.12 4.19
N HIS A 376 -12.45 -12.19 4.56
CA HIS A 376 -11.84 -13.38 5.14
C HIS A 376 -12.23 -13.58 6.63
N PRO A 377 -11.99 -14.77 7.25
CA PRO A 377 -12.46 -15.07 8.60
C PRO A 377 -12.02 -14.06 9.66
N LEU A 378 -10.76 -13.63 9.65
CA LEU A 378 -10.25 -12.63 10.60
C LEU A 378 -10.95 -11.28 10.41
N TYR A 379 -11.12 -10.81 9.16
CA TYR A 379 -11.79 -9.55 8.84
C TYR A 379 -13.23 -9.52 9.36
N GLN A 380 -14.01 -10.61 9.13
CA GLN A 380 -15.38 -10.71 9.62
C GLN A 380 -15.47 -10.58 11.15
N LYS A 381 -14.53 -11.21 11.87
CA LYS A 381 -14.49 -11.14 13.34
C LYS A 381 -14.00 -9.79 13.84
N HIS A 382 -13.06 -9.19 13.14
CA HIS A 382 -12.61 -7.82 13.41
C HIS A 382 -13.75 -6.80 13.30
N GLN A 383 -14.55 -6.85 12.23
CA GLN A 383 -15.72 -5.96 12.09
C GLN A 383 -16.69 -6.08 13.28
N GLN A 384 -16.98 -7.31 13.73
CA GLN A 384 -17.81 -7.54 14.91
C GLN A 384 -17.18 -7.00 16.20
N ALA A 385 -15.85 -7.09 16.30
CA ALA A 385 -15.10 -6.54 17.44
C ALA A 385 -15.13 -5.00 17.45
N LEU A 386 -15.02 -4.36 16.29
CA LEU A 386 -15.14 -2.90 16.16
C LEU A 386 -16.50 -2.39 16.67
N GLU A 387 -17.60 -3.10 16.40
CA GLU A 387 -18.93 -2.74 16.92
C GLU A 387 -18.97 -2.73 18.46
N VAL A 388 -18.23 -3.62 19.12
CA VAL A 388 -18.11 -3.65 20.58
C VAL A 388 -17.21 -2.52 21.09
N ILE A 389 -16.09 -2.26 20.41
CA ILE A 389 -15.15 -1.19 20.77
C ILE A 389 -15.82 0.17 20.67
N ASP A 390 -16.56 0.43 19.59
CA ASP A 390 -17.22 1.71 19.32
C ASP A 390 -18.32 2.04 20.34
N LYS A 391 -18.96 1.02 20.93
CA LYS A 391 -19.95 1.20 22.01
C LYS A 391 -19.34 1.62 23.34
N LYS A 392 -18.00 1.56 23.48
CA LYS A 392 -17.24 1.93 24.69
C LYS A 392 -17.71 1.23 25.98
N GLU A 393 -18.20 0.02 25.86
CA GLU A 393 -18.60 -0.82 26.99
C GLU A 393 -17.35 -1.34 27.75
N GLU A 394 -17.55 -1.83 28.98
CA GLU A 394 -16.45 -2.43 29.78
C GLU A 394 -15.77 -3.59 29.03
N LYS A 395 -16.54 -4.36 28.25
CA LYS A 395 -16.04 -5.42 27.36
C LYS A 395 -15.03 -4.89 26.31
N ALA A 396 -15.20 -3.67 25.82
CA ALA A 396 -14.28 -3.05 24.85
C ALA A 396 -12.88 -2.86 25.44
N LYS A 397 -12.79 -2.42 26.70
CA LYS A 397 -11.52 -2.27 27.40
C LYS A 397 -10.82 -3.62 27.55
N THR A 398 -11.55 -4.63 28.03
CA THR A 398 -11.02 -6.01 28.18
C THR A 398 -10.53 -6.57 26.84
N LEU A 399 -11.27 -6.33 25.76
CA LEU A 399 -10.90 -6.74 24.40
C LEU A 399 -9.57 -6.11 23.98
N LEU A 400 -9.46 -4.78 24.06
CA LEU A 400 -8.24 -4.04 23.71
C LEU A 400 -7.05 -4.43 24.59
N ASP A 401 -7.24 -4.64 25.88
CA ASP A 401 -6.18 -5.08 26.79
C ASP A 401 -5.67 -6.50 26.45
N ASN A 402 -6.57 -7.40 26.04
CA ASN A 402 -6.20 -8.76 25.60
C ASN A 402 -5.43 -8.72 24.25
N MET A 403 -5.84 -7.87 23.30
CA MET A 403 -5.12 -7.68 22.05
C MET A 403 -3.70 -7.13 22.29
N LYS A 404 -3.57 -6.09 23.11
CA LYS A 404 -2.27 -5.51 23.50
C LYS A 404 -1.38 -6.52 24.21
N LYS A 405 -1.96 -7.37 25.06
CA LYS A 405 -1.21 -8.45 25.74
C LYS A 405 -0.67 -9.47 24.74
N LEU A 406 -1.52 -9.94 23.81
CA LEU A 406 -1.09 -10.86 22.73
C LEU A 406 0.07 -10.25 21.95
N GLU A 407 -0.07 -9.03 21.48
CA GLU A 407 0.95 -8.34 20.70
C GLU A 407 2.27 -8.17 21.49
N LYS A 408 2.19 -7.76 22.74
CA LYS A 408 3.38 -7.61 23.60
C LYS A 408 4.12 -8.92 23.84
N ASP A 409 3.39 -10.03 23.96
CA ASP A 409 4.02 -11.35 24.14
C ASP A 409 4.70 -11.81 22.84
N LEU A 410 4.09 -11.53 21.67
CA LEU A 410 4.71 -11.76 20.36
C LEU A 410 5.99 -10.93 20.17
N PHE A 411 5.98 -9.66 20.56
CA PHE A 411 7.15 -8.79 20.44
C PHE A 411 8.34 -9.30 21.26
N LYS A 412 8.10 -9.74 22.51
CA LYS A 412 9.15 -10.35 23.34
C LYS A 412 9.72 -11.62 22.71
N GLU A 413 8.87 -12.43 22.09
CA GLU A 413 9.33 -13.63 21.38
C GLU A 413 10.20 -13.26 20.18
N MET A 414 9.81 -12.28 19.37
CA MET A 414 10.59 -11.83 18.23
C MET A 414 11.94 -11.21 18.64
N GLU A 415 11.97 -10.38 19.68
CA GLU A 415 13.23 -9.88 20.23
C GLU A 415 14.12 -11.01 20.76
N SER A 416 13.56 -12.02 21.39
CA SER A 416 14.31 -13.22 21.86
C SER A 416 14.96 -13.96 20.69
N ILE A 417 14.26 -14.12 19.54
CA ILE A 417 14.81 -14.74 18.33
C ILE A 417 16.00 -13.92 17.80
N LEU A 418 15.86 -12.60 17.75
CA LEU A 418 16.92 -11.69 17.27
C LEU A 418 18.15 -11.67 18.19
N GLN A 419 17.97 -11.89 19.52
CA GLN A 419 19.07 -11.89 20.48
C GLN A 419 19.80 -13.23 20.52
N ASN A 420 19.06 -14.34 20.54
CA ASN A 420 19.60 -15.68 20.79
C ASN A 420 20.07 -16.40 19.52
N LYS A 421 19.83 -15.84 18.33
CA LYS A 421 20.15 -16.44 17.02
C LYS A 421 19.63 -17.88 16.86
N HIS A 422 18.61 -18.24 17.59
CA HIS A 422 17.97 -19.56 17.54
C HIS A 422 16.58 -19.45 16.98
N LEU A 423 16.32 -20.17 15.88
CA LEU A 423 15.03 -20.24 15.23
C LEU A 423 14.49 -21.67 15.35
N ASP A 424 13.45 -21.83 16.12
CA ASP A 424 12.68 -23.08 16.18
C ASP A 424 11.72 -23.12 14.98
N VAL A 425 12.14 -23.81 13.90
CA VAL A 425 11.41 -23.87 12.64
C VAL A 425 10.01 -24.47 12.81
N ASP A 426 9.84 -25.49 13.65
CA ASP A 426 8.54 -26.14 13.86
C ASP A 426 7.54 -25.22 14.55
N LYS A 427 8.02 -24.32 15.40
CA LYS A 427 7.21 -23.28 16.03
C LYS A 427 6.90 -22.15 15.06
N ILE A 428 7.90 -21.71 14.29
CA ILE A 428 7.79 -20.54 13.40
C ILE A 428 6.91 -20.82 12.18
N VAL A 429 6.90 -22.04 11.65
CA VAL A 429 6.10 -22.41 10.49
C VAL A 429 4.60 -22.12 10.68
N ASN A 430 4.10 -22.22 11.92
CA ASN A 430 2.71 -21.94 12.28
C ASN A 430 2.51 -20.60 12.99
N LEU A 431 3.54 -19.78 13.15
CA LEU A 431 3.49 -18.57 13.96
C LEU A 431 2.38 -17.61 13.50
N PHE A 432 2.41 -17.18 12.25
CA PHE A 432 1.42 -16.25 11.71
C PHE A 432 -0.02 -16.82 11.73
N PRO A 433 -0.28 -18.04 11.22
CA PRO A 433 -1.61 -18.66 11.33
C PRO A 433 -2.11 -18.80 12.77
N GLN A 434 -1.23 -19.15 13.73
CA GLN A 434 -1.62 -19.27 15.12
C GLN A 434 -1.98 -17.91 15.73
N CYS A 435 -1.21 -16.86 15.43
CA CYS A 435 -1.52 -15.50 15.88
C CYS A 435 -2.88 -15.02 15.35
N ALA A 436 -3.20 -15.28 14.06
CA ALA A 436 -4.50 -14.95 13.50
C ALA A 436 -5.65 -15.68 14.21
N LYS A 437 -5.46 -16.97 14.54
CA LYS A 437 -6.44 -17.75 15.31
C LYS A 437 -6.61 -17.23 16.74
N ASP A 438 -5.52 -16.83 17.38
CA ASP A 438 -5.57 -16.31 18.75
C ASP A 438 -6.26 -14.95 18.80
N GLU A 439 -6.02 -14.07 17.82
CA GLU A 439 -6.77 -12.83 17.65
C GLU A 439 -8.28 -13.10 17.43
N ILE A 440 -8.64 -14.05 16.56
CA ILE A 440 -10.03 -14.48 16.36
C ILE A 440 -10.66 -15.00 17.68
N ARG A 441 -9.92 -15.74 18.50
CA ARG A 441 -10.40 -16.24 19.81
C ARG A 441 -10.67 -15.09 20.77
N ILE A 442 -9.78 -14.10 20.83
CA ILE A 442 -9.96 -12.89 21.63
C ILE A 442 -11.24 -12.17 21.21
N TYR A 443 -11.47 -11.99 19.91
CA TYR A 443 -12.71 -11.39 19.39
C TYR A 443 -13.93 -12.21 19.84
N LYS A 444 -13.95 -13.51 19.57
CA LYS A 444 -15.09 -14.38 19.92
C LYS A 444 -15.43 -14.36 21.41
N SER A 445 -14.43 -14.37 22.31
CA SER A 445 -14.66 -14.37 23.75
C SER A 445 -15.27 -13.07 24.28
N ASN A 446 -15.21 -11.98 23.53
CA ASN A 446 -15.71 -10.66 23.92
C ASN A 446 -16.95 -10.20 23.13
N ILE A 447 -17.29 -10.88 22.01
CA ILE A 447 -18.43 -10.58 21.16
C ILE A 447 -19.67 -11.39 21.56
N SER A 448 -19.50 -12.57 22.18
CA SER A 448 -20.61 -13.43 22.56
C SER A 448 -21.55 -12.74 23.57
N PRO A 449 -22.88 -12.96 23.42
CA PRO A 449 -23.91 -12.26 24.20
C PRO A 449 -23.83 -12.48 25.69
#